data_68b2849a1a36ce42a8a8d5fc575b3afe
#
_entry.id   68b2849a1a36ce42a8a8d5fc575b3afe
#
_cell.length_a   1.000
_cell.length_b   1.000
_cell.length_c   1.000
_cell.angle_alpha   90.00
_cell.angle_beta   90.00
_cell.angle_gamma   90.00
#
_symmetry.space_group_name_H-M   'P 1'
#
loop_
_entity.id
_entity.type
_entity.pdbx_description
1 polymer ?
#
loop_
_entity_poly.entity_id
_entity_poly.type
_entity_poly.pdbx_seq_one_letter_code
_entity_poly.pdbx_strand_id
1 'polypeptide(L)'
;MLFAQRVVFDARHLATVNENAVVRNAAEISNNELLGKINKSLDNINTNTSCIVLAQSMIYSSLSNVNSALKNGLALRDMYSVCEEIIGYGREMGKLGVHEPYLLLFSEQIIRDITWRSTQMITEISGFLLREGQDILMDHNSRDELIAGIRTDLQVIRGLAYGAWKAMYWAKIRGVIKILNPFQGFINRDVQIVSDIIAKTRYLKK
;
A
#
# COMPACT_ATOMS: atom_id res chain seq x y z
N MET A 1 -17.34 7.25 66.76
CA MET A 1 -17.14 8.49 65.94
C MET A 1 -17.33 8.13 64.49
N LEU A 2 -18.39 8.57 63.87
CA LEU A 2 -18.68 8.38 62.46
C LEU A 2 -17.98 9.49 61.69
N PHE A 3 -16.94 9.15 60.91
CA PHE A 3 -16.34 10.10 59.98
C PHE A 3 -17.24 10.18 58.71
N ALA A 4 -17.99 11.28 58.63
CA ALA A 4 -18.73 11.57 57.40
C ALA A 4 -17.75 11.97 56.34
N GLN A 5 -17.54 11.10 55.34
CA GLN A 5 -16.79 11.43 54.13
C GLN A 5 -17.58 12.48 53.32
N ARG A 6 -17.03 13.70 53.24
CA ARG A 6 -17.63 14.77 52.47
C ARG A 6 -17.21 14.61 51.04
N VAL A 7 -18.11 14.15 50.18
CA VAL A 7 -17.89 14.12 48.71
C VAL A 7 -17.98 15.54 48.19
N VAL A 8 -16.89 16.09 47.70
CA VAL A 8 -16.84 17.40 47.03
C VAL A 8 -17.05 17.14 45.54
N PHE A 9 -18.18 17.62 45.01
CA PHE A 9 -18.49 17.55 43.59
C PHE A 9 -18.04 18.84 42.90
N ASP A 10 -17.06 18.73 42.01
CA ASP A 10 -16.61 19.83 41.14
C ASP A 10 -17.21 19.68 39.74
N ALA A 11 -18.23 20.49 39.44
CA ALA A 11 -18.92 20.45 38.15
C ALA A 11 -18.01 20.85 36.98
N ARG A 12 -17.04 21.76 37.20
CA ARG A 12 -16.10 22.17 36.14
C ARG A 12 -15.14 21.04 35.82
N HIS A 13 -14.62 20.37 36.82
CA HIS A 13 -13.73 19.21 36.63
C HIS A 13 -14.46 18.08 35.88
N LEU A 14 -15.72 17.79 36.24
CA LEU A 14 -16.51 16.77 35.55
C LEU A 14 -16.77 17.16 34.07
N ALA A 15 -17.08 18.44 33.79
CA ALA A 15 -17.24 18.90 32.41
C ALA A 15 -15.96 18.69 31.59
N THR A 16 -14.77 19.06 32.11
CA THR A 16 -13.50 18.89 31.46
C THR A 16 -13.15 17.39 31.24
N VAL A 17 -13.47 16.52 32.21
CA VAL A 17 -13.27 15.07 32.05
C VAL A 17 -14.16 14.52 30.94
N ASN A 18 -15.43 14.94 30.87
CA ASN A 18 -16.33 14.51 29.81
C ASN A 18 -15.89 15.02 28.42
N GLU A 19 -15.47 16.27 28.30
CA GLU A 19 -14.92 16.82 27.04
C GLU A 19 -13.67 16.03 26.59
N ASN A 20 -12.75 15.75 27.51
CA ASN A 20 -11.58 14.95 27.23
C ASN A 20 -11.94 13.51 26.82
N ALA A 21 -12.98 12.91 27.44
CA ALA A 21 -13.46 11.58 27.07
C ALA A 21 -14.02 11.55 25.64
N VAL A 22 -14.78 12.58 25.23
CA VAL A 22 -15.30 12.72 23.86
C VAL A 22 -14.15 12.83 22.86
N VAL A 23 -13.15 13.65 23.13
CA VAL A 23 -11.96 13.80 22.25
C VAL A 23 -11.19 12.50 22.14
N ARG A 24 -11.00 11.77 23.25
CA ARG A 24 -10.35 10.46 23.24
C ARG A 24 -11.12 9.43 22.42
N ASN A 25 -12.44 9.35 22.63
CA ASN A 25 -13.28 8.43 21.86
C ASN A 25 -13.21 8.73 20.35
N ALA A 26 -13.26 10.00 19.96
CA ALA A 26 -13.12 10.38 18.55
C ALA A 26 -11.75 9.99 17.97
N ALA A 27 -10.67 10.19 18.73
CA ALA A 27 -9.33 9.79 18.35
C ALA A 27 -9.18 8.26 18.23
N GLU A 28 -9.79 7.50 19.16
CA GLU A 28 -9.78 6.03 19.11
C GLU A 28 -10.55 5.48 17.90
N ILE A 29 -11.72 6.06 17.59
CA ILE A 29 -12.50 5.69 16.38
C ILE A 29 -11.65 5.92 15.13
N SER A 30 -11.07 7.12 15.00
CA SER A 30 -10.21 7.44 13.86
C SER A 30 -8.99 6.51 13.75
N ASN A 31 -8.36 6.19 14.88
CA ASN A 31 -7.23 5.25 14.91
C ASN A 31 -7.64 3.84 14.49
N ASN A 32 -8.81 3.35 14.95
CA ASN A 32 -9.34 2.05 14.54
C ASN A 32 -9.66 1.98 13.05
N GLU A 33 -10.17 3.07 12.45
CA GLU A 33 -10.38 3.15 11.00
C GLU A 33 -9.06 3.06 10.23
N LEU A 34 -8.01 3.75 10.68
CA LEU A 34 -6.68 3.70 10.07
C LEU A 34 -6.07 2.30 10.19
N LEU A 35 -6.20 1.65 11.35
CA LEU A 35 -5.75 0.26 11.54
C LEU A 35 -6.51 -0.70 10.63
N GLY A 36 -7.81 -0.50 10.43
CA GLY A 36 -8.62 -1.27 9.48
C GLY A 36 -8.11 -1.13 8.04
N LYS A 37 -7.75 0.08 7.60
CA LYS A 37 -7.16 0.33 6.27
C LYS A 37 -5.79 -0.32 6.12
N ILE A 38 -4.95 -0.28 7.16
CA ILE A 38 -3.63 -0.90 7.17
C ILE A 38 -3.77 -2.43 7.02
N ASN A 39 -4.63 -3.07 7.83
CA ASN A 39 -4.86 -4.51 7.74
C ASN A 39 -5.38 -4.91 6.36
N LYS A 40 -6.36 -4.18 5.82
CA LYS A 40 -6.86 -4.42 4.47
C LYS A 40 -5.80 -4.28 3.39
N SER A 41 -4.87 -3.34 3.55
CA SER A 41 -3.76 -3.16 2.61
C SER A 41 -2.77 -4.32 2.67
N LEU A 42 -2.49 -4.87 3.86
CA LEU A 42 -1.67 -6.08 4.02
C LEU A 42 -2.34 -7.30 3.38
N ASP A 43 -3.65 -7.50 3.60
CA ASP A 43 -4.41 -8.57 2.97
C ASP A 43 -4.41 -8.46 1.45
N ASN A 44 -4.57 -7.25 0.93
CA ASN A 44 -4.48 -6.98 -0.51
C ASN A 44 -3.10 -7.29 -1.08
N ILE A 45 -2.00 -6.95 -0.40
CA ILE A 45 -0.64 -7.30 -0.83
C ILE A 45 -0.48 -8.83 -0.90
N ASN A 46 -0.97 -9.56 0.09
CA ASN A 46 -0.93 -11.02 0.10
C ASN A 46 -1.76 -11.60 -1.03
N THR A 47 -2.97 -11.09 -1.25
CA THR A 47 -3.86 -11.51 -2.35
C THR A 47 -3.19 -11.24 -3.70
N ASN A 48 -2.60 -10.07 -3.91
CA ASN A 48 -1.89 -9.73 -5.14
C ASN A 48 -0.74 -10.69 -5.41
N THR A 49 0.08 -10.96 -4.40
CA THR A 49 1.19 -11.89 -4.52
C THR A 49 0.70 -13.30 -4.89
N SER A 50 -0.37 -13.77 -4.25
CA SER A 50 -0.99 -15.06 -4.55
C SER A 50 -1.55 -15.13 -5.98
N CYS A 51 -2.23 -14.07 -6.44
CA CYS A 51 -2.73 -13.97 -7.81
C CYS A 51 -1.60 -14.03 -8.84
N ILE A 52 -0.48 -13.33 -8.60
CA ILE A 52 0.65 -13.32 -9.53
C ILE A 52 1.35 -14.69 -9.56
N VAL A 53 1.53 -15.35 -8.42
CA VAL A 53 2.09 -16.71 -8.35
C VAL A 53 1.17 -17.70 -9.07
N LEU A 54 -0.15 -17.57 -8.92
CA LEU A 54 -1.13 -18.41 -9.61
C LEU A 54 -1.09 -18.16 -11.12
N ALA A 55 -1.06 -16.89 -11.57
CA ALA A 55 -0.91 -16.54 -12.98
C ALA A 55 0.36 -17.13 -13.57
N GLN A 56 1.49 -17.02 -12.88
CA GLN A 56 2.76 -17.60 -13.27
C GLN A 56 2.67 -19.10 -13.47
N SER A 57 2.05 -19.82 -12.53
CA SER A 57 1.82 -21.26 -12.60
C SER A 57 0.92 -21.65 -13.77
N MET A 58 -0.18 -20.93 -13.98
CA MET A 58 -1.15 -21.17 -15.06
C MET A 58 -0.52 -20.90 -16.43
N ILE A 59 0.22 -19.82 -16.59
CA ILE A 59 0.96 -19.48 -17.81
C ILE A 59 1.96 -20.61 -18.13
N TYR A 60 2.72 -21.06 -17.12
CA TYR A 60 3.69 -22.13 -17.31
C TYR A 60 3.01 -23.45 -17.72
N SER A 61 1.94 -23.87 -17.06
CA SER A 61 1.25 -25.13 -17.36
C SER A 61 0.59 -25.11 -18.74
N SER A 62 0.01 -23.98 -19.15
CA SER A 62 -0.69 -23.86 -20.44
C SER A 62 0.29 -23.82 -21.62
N LEU A 63 1.47 -23.29 -21.41
CA LEU A 63 2.43 -23.04 -22.49
C LEU A 63 3.54 -24.10 -22.56
N SER A 64 3.75 -24.90 -21.50
CA SER A 64 4.67 -26.05 -21.54
C SER A 64 4.15 -27.21 -22.41
N ASN A 65 2.85 -27.28 -22.66
CA ASN A 65 2.22 -28.34 -23.44
C ASN A 65 2.19 -28.09 -24.96
N VAL A 66 2.75 -26.99 -25.45
CA VAL A 66 2.67 -26.62 -26.88
C VAL A 66 4.02 -26.70 -27.57
N ASN A 67 4.08 -27.55 -28.60
CA ASN A 67 5.24 -27.83 -29.42
C ASN A 67 5.67 -26.71 -30.40
N SER A 68 5.08 -25.52 -30.35
CA SER A 68 5.47 -24.35 -31.18
C SER A 68 6.47 -23.45 -30.45
N ALA A 69 7.62 -24.02 -30.18
CA ALA A 69 8.48 -23.73 -29.05
C ALA A 69 9.38 -22.49 -29.13
N LEU A 70 9.55 -21.79 -30.22
CA LEU A 70 10.64 -20.79 -30.30
C LEU A 70 10.22 -19.34 -30.17
N LYS A 71 9.06 -18.92 -30.66
CA LYS A 71 8.59 -17.52 -30.54
C LYS A 71 7.95 -17.24 -29.17
N ASN A 72 7.26 -18.22 -28.61
CA ASN A 72 6.56 -18.08 -27.33
C ASN A 72 7.49 -18.21 -26.12
N GLY A 73 8.61 -18.93 -26.23
CA GLY A 73 9.55 -19.14 -25.13
C GLY A 73 10.22 -17.86 -24.63
N LEU A 74 10.50 -16.88 -25.51
CA LEU A 74 11.05 -15.58 -25.12
C LEU A 74 9.98 -14.73 -24.42
N ALA A 75 8.75 -14.68 -24.94
CA ALA A 75 7.64 -13.96 -24.32
C ALA A 75 7.33 -14.48 -22.92
N LEU A 76 7.37 -15.81 -22.73
CA LEU A 76 7.18 -16.47 -21.45
C LEU A 76 8.26 -16.14 -20.44
N ARG A 77 9.52 -16.16 -20.87
CA ARG A 77 10.65 -15.82 -20.03
C ARG A 77 10.54 -14.37 -19.55
N ASP A 78 10.14 -13.45 -20.44
CA ASP A 78 9.90 -12.05 -20.09
C ASP A 78 8.77 -11.92 -19.09
N MET A 79 7.64 -12.61 -19.28
CA MET A 79 6.50 -12.58 -18.36
C MET A 79 6.89 -13.15 -17.00
N TYR A 80 7.67 -14.24 -16.96
CA TYR A 80 8.18 -14.80 -15.72
C TYR A 80 9.03 -13.79 -14.95
N SER A 81 9.96 -13.10 -15.62
CA SER A 81 10.80 -12.06 -15.02
C SER A 81 9.94 -10.92 -14.45
N VAL A 82 8.90 -10.50 -15.16
CA VAL A 82 7.98 -9.47 -14.68
C VAL A 82 7.21 -9.93 -13.44
N CYS A 83 6.75 -11.19 -13.40
CA CYS A 83 6.09 -11.74 -12.21
C CYS A 83 7.03 -11.73 -10.98
N GLU A 84 8.29 -12.15 -11.16
CA GLU A 84 9.30 -12.11 -10.08
C GLU A 84 9.53 -10.69 -9.55
N GLU A 85 9.59 -9.69 -10.43
CA GLU A 85 9.70 -8.29 -10.01
C GLU A 85 8.47 -7.84 -9.18
N ILE A 86 7.26 -8.16 -9.63
CA ILE A 86 6.02 -7.82 -8.92
C ILE A 86 5.99 -8.46 -7.53
N ILE A 87 6.33 -9.75 -7.45
CA ILE A 87 6.42 -10.49 -6.18
C ILE A 87 7.48 -9.86 -5.27
N GLY A 88 8.62 -9.45 -5.85
CA GLY A 88 9.69 -8.74 -5.15
C GLY A 88 9.19 -7.43 -4.51
N TYR A 89 8.50 -6.58 -5.28
CA TYR A 89 7.92 -5.34 -4.75
C TYR A 89 6.85 -5.63 -3.68
N GLY A 90 6.00 -6.62 -3.86
CA GLY A 90 5.02 -7.05 -2.87
C GLY A 90 5.67 -7.45 -1.55
N ARG A 91 6.74 -8.23 -1.62
CA ARG A 91 7.52 -8.65 -0.44
C ARG A 91 8.17 -7.48 0.28
N GLU A 92 8.77 -6.55 -0.45
CA GLU A 92 9.38 -5.36 0.14
C GLU A 92 8.33 -4.41 0.75
N MET A 93 7.18 -4.22 0.11
CA MET A 93 6.04 -3.47 0.69
C MET A 93 5.53 -4.15 1.96
N GLY A 94 5.41 -5.49 1.96
CA GLY A 94 5.01 -6.25 3.14
C GLY A 94 5.99 -6.05 4.31
N LYS A 95 7.30 -6.13 4.06
CA LYS A 95 8.33 -5.86 5.09
C LYS A 95 8.22 -4.44 5.65
N LEU A 96 8.08 -3.43 4.78
CA LEU A 96 7.91 -2.05 5.21
C LEU A 96 6.62 -1.88 6.03
N GLY A 97 5.52 -2.49 5.59
CA GLY A 97 4.22 -2.43 6.27
C GLY A 97 4.20 -3.13 7.63
N VAL A 98 4.96 -4.21 7.82
CA VAL A 98 5.09 -4.88 9.13
C VAL A 98 5.89 -4.04 10.11
N HIS A 99 6.97 -3.39 9.67
CA HIS A 99 7.80 -2.56 10.55
C HIS A 99 7.20 -1.18 10.80
N GLU A 100 6.59 -0.57 9.79
CA GLU A 100 6.04 0.78 9.84
C GLU A 100 4.66 0.80 9.16
N PRO A 101 3.59 0.31 9.84
CA PRO A 101 2.27 0.08 9.23
C PRO A 101 1.63 1.32 8.57
N TYR A 102 1.89 2.50 9.11
CA TYR A 102 1.37 3.76 8.56
C TYR A 102 1.86 4.06 7.13
N LEU A 103 2.99 3.45 6.69
CA LEU A 103 3.50 3.63 5.32
C LEU A 103 2.54 3.07 4.28
N LEU A 104 1.73 2.06 4.63
CA LEU A 104 0.72 1.48 3.74
C LEU A 104 -0.36 2.47 3.32
N LEU A 105 -0.64 3.48 4.16
CA LEU A 105 -1.64 4.51 3.84
C LEU A 105 -1.23 5.36 2.63
N PHE A 106 0.07 5.50 2.35
CA PHE A 106 0.57 6.25 1.19
C PHE A 106 0.38 5.51 -0.15
N SER A 107 0.18 4.21 -0.09
CA SER A 107 0.03 3.34 -1.26
C SER A 107 -1.33 2.62 -1.32
N GLU A 108 -2.24 2.88 -0.38
CA GLU A 108 -3.53 2.18 -0.24
C GLU A 108 -4.32 2.12 -1.55
N GLN A 109 -4.47 3.24 -2.25
CA GLN A 109 -5.20 3.30 -3.51
C GLN A 109 -4.51 2.45 -4.59
N ILE A 110 -3.19 2.58 -4.73
CA ILE A 110 -2.42 1.84 -5.73
C ILE A 110 -2.50 0.34 -5.46
N ILE A 111 -2.41 -0.07 -4.18
CA ILE A 111 -2.54 -1.47 -3.77
C ILE A 111 -3.92 -2.03 -4.16
N ARG A 112 -5.00 -1.27 -3.97
CA ARG A 112 -6.35 -1.66 -4.41
C ARG A 112 -6.45 -1.83 -5.92
N ASP A 113 -5.87 -0.90 -6.68
CA ASP A 113 -5.87 -0.96 -8.14
C ASP A 113 -5.10 -2.19 -8.65
N ILE A 114 -3.98 -2.53 -8.02
CA ILE A 114 -3.24 -3.77 -8.29
C ILE A 114 -4.12 -5.00 -8.00
N THR A 115 -4.81 -5.03 -6.85
CA THR A 115 -5.68 -6.15 -6.48
C THR A 115 -6.77 -6.38 -7.51
N TRP A 116 -7.44 -5.31 -7.92
CA TRP A 116 -8.49 -5.39 -8.93
C TRP A 116 -7.95 -5.94 -10.26
N ARG A 117 -6.84 -5.40 -10.77
CA ARG A 117 -6.21 -5.84 -12.04
C ARG A 117 -5.71 -7.29 -11.97
N SER A 118 -5.05 -7.66 -10.87
CA SER A 118 -4.56 -9.03 -10.69
C SER A 118 -5.71 -10.05 -10.67
N THR A 119 -6.83 -9.71 -10.03
CA THR A 119 -8.02 -10.55 -9.99
C THR A 119 -8.67 -10.67 -11.37
N GLN A 120 -8.78 -9.58 -12.13
CA GLN A 120 -9.27 -9.59 -13.50
C GLN A 120 -8.42 -10.48 -14.41
N MET A 121 -7.10 -10.29 -14.37
CA MET A 121 -6.15 -11.08 -15.15
C MET A 121 -6.30 -12.59 -14.85
N ILE A 122 -6.41 -13.00 -13.58
CA ILE A 122 -6.63 -14.39 -13.20
C ILE A 122 -7.96 -14.92 -13.74
N THR A 123 -9.01 -14.12 -13.70
CA THR A 123 -10.32 -14.49 -14.22
C THR A 123 -10.27 -14.73 -15.73
N GLU A 124 -9.58 -13.88 -16.46
CA GLU A 124 -9.39 -14.02 -17.92
C GLU A 124 -8.60 -15.27 -18.28
N ILE A 125 -7.46 -15.51 -17.59
CA ILE A 125 -6.63 -16.71 -17.79
C ILE A 125 -7.44 -17.96 -17.46
N SER A 126 -8.15 -17.99 -16.34
CA SER A 126 -8.97 -19.14 -15.93
C SER A 126 -10.11 -19.42 -16.91
N GLY A 127 -10.80 -18.38 -17.38
CA GLY A 127 -11.86 -18.50 -18.37
C GLY A 127 -11.36 -19.00 -19.73
N PHE A 128 -10.10 -18.67 -20.07
CA PHE A 128 -9.45 -19.18 -21.26
C PHE A 128 -9.13 -20.68 -21.14
N LEU A 129 -8.50 -21.08 -20.02
CA LEU A 129 -8.13 -22.47 -19.76
C LEU A 129 -9.32 -23.41 -19.70
N LEU A 130 -10.45 -22.96 -19.14
CA LEU A 130 -11.69 -23.74 -19.11
C LEU A 130 -12.28 -23.97 -20.51
N ARG A 131 -12.14 -23.00 -21.42
CA ARG A 131 -12.58 -23.13 -22.81
C ARG A 131 -11.65 -24.02 -23.62
N GLU A 132 -10.34 -23.94 -23.42
CA GLU A 132 -9.34 -24.78 -24.09
C GLU A 132 -9.51 -26.27 -23.73
N GLY A 133 -9.98 -26.59 -22.51
CA GLY A 133 -10.28 -27.95 -22.07
C GLY A 133 -11.52 -28.58 -22.73
N GLN A 134 -12.37 -27.77 -23.37
CA GLN A 134 -13.62 -28.24 -24.04
C GLN A 134 -13.48 -28.32 -25.56
N ASP A 135 -12.61 -27.53 -26.19
CA ASP A 135 -12.41 -27.46 -27.64
C ASP A 135 -10.94 -27.62 -28.00
N ILE A 136 -10.57 -28.78 -28.58
CA ILE A 136 -9.21 -29.17 -28.95
C ILE A 136 -8.62 -28.32 -30.11
N LEU A 137 -9.40 -27.47 -30.75
CA LEU A 137 -9.04 -26.68 -31.95
C LEU A 137 -9.16 -25.18 -31.72
N MET A 138 -8.47 -24.68 -30.68
CA MET A 138 -8.44 -23.25 -30.50
C MET A 138 -7.48 -22.56 -31.47
N ASP A 139 -7.97 -21.50 -32.13
CA ASP A 139 -7.23 -20.71 -33.10
C ASP A 139 -5.96 -20.10 -32.49
N HIS A 140 -4.84 -20.23 -33.17
CA HIS A 140 -3.54 -19.67 -32.76
C HIS A 140 -3.62 -18.16 -32.48
N ASN A 141 -4.47 -17.42 -33.20
CA ASN A 141 -4.67 -16.00 -33.05
C ASN A 141 -5.26 -15.62 -31.67
N SER A 142 -6.26 -16.34 -31.21
CA SER A 142 -6.91 -16.11 -29.90
C SER A 142 -5.93 -16.34 -28.73
N ARG A 143 -5.03 -17.31 -28.87
CA ARG A 143 -3.96 -17.57 -27.89
C ARG A 143 -2.93 -16.45 -27.86
N ASP A 144 -2.47 -16.01 -29.03
CA ASP A 144 -1.48 -14.93 -29.14
C ASP A 144 -2.04 -13.61 -28.62
N GLU A 145 -3.32 -13.33 -28.85
CA GLU A 145 -4.02 -12.15 -28.32
C GLU A 145 -4.12 -12.22 -26.79
N LEU A 146 -4.47 -13.37 -26.22
CA LEU A 146 -4.49 -13.54 -24.76
C LEU A 146 -3.10 -13.33 -24.15
N ILE A 147 -2.06 -13.94 -24.72
CA ILE A 147 -0.68 -13.78 -24.24
C ILE A 147 -0.25 -12.31 -24.28
N ALA A 148 -0.60 -11.59 -25.35
CA ALA A 148 -0.31 -10.17 -25.47
C ALA A 148 -1.09 -9.34 -24.43
N GLY A 149 -2.36 -9.67 -24.16
CA GLY A 149 -3.17 -9.06 -23.10
C GLY A 149 -2.55 -9.26 -21.72
N ILE A 150 -2.27 -10.51 -21.35
CA ILE A 150 -1.63 -10.85 -20.05
C ILE A 150 -0.29 -10.14 -19.89
N ARG A 151 0.53 -10.11 -20.94
CA ARG A 151 1.81 -9.38 -20.91
C ARG A 151 1.61 -7.89 -20.61
N THR A 152 0.62 -7.28 -21.24
CA THR A 152 0.28 -5.87 -21.00
C THR A 152 -0.17 -5.63 -19.57
N ASP A 153 -1.05 -6.46 -19.04
CA ASP A 153 -1.53 -6.37 -17.66
C ASP A 153 -0.41 -6.56 -16.65
N LEU A 154 0.46 -7.53 -16.85
CA LEU A 154 1.64 -7.73 -15.99
C LEU A 154 2.57 -6.50 -16.00
N GLN A 155 2.79 -5.86 -17.17
CA GLN A 155 3.59 -4.64 -17.26
C GLN A 155 2.95 -3.47 -16.48
N VAL A 156 1.63 -3.31 -16.58
CA VAL A 156 0.88 -2.28 -15.82
C VAL A 156 0.96 -2.57 -14.31
N ILE A 157 0.70 -3.81 -13.90
CA ILE A 157 0.77 -4.23 -12.48
C ILE A 157 2.18 -4.00 -11.93
N ARG A 158 3.24 -4.33 -12.71
CA ARG A 158 4.62 -4.05 -12.33
C ARG A 158 4.87 -2.57 -12.09
N GLY A 159 4.40 -1.71 -13.01
CA GLY A 159 4.54 -0.26 -12.87
C GLY A 159 3.83 0.28 -11.63
N LEU A 160 2.63 -0.20 -11.34
CA LEU A 160 1.88 0.14 -10.13
C LEU A 160 2.58 -0.36 -8.86
N ALA A 161 3.05 -1.61 -8.84
CA ALA A 161 3.76 -2.20 -7.71
C ALA A 161 5.05 -1.44 -7.38
N TYR A 162 5.84 -1.10 -8.41
CA TYR A 162 7.00 -0.24 -8.26
C TYR A 162 6.65 1.14 -7.71
N GLY A 163 5.58 1.76 -8.22
CA GLY A 163 5.10 3.07 -7.76
C GLY A 163 4.67 3.03 -6.30
N ALA A 164 3.91 2.01 -5.89
CA ALA A 164 3.49 1.81 -4.51
C ALA A 164 4.70 1.61 -3.55
N TRP A 165 5.60 0.70 -3.91
CA TRP A 165 6.82 0.47 -3.16
C TRP A 165 7.66 1.75 -3.02
N LYS A 166 7.84 2.48 -4.12
CA LYS A 166 8.61 3.72 -4.15
C LYS A 166 7.98 4.81 -3.30
N ALA A 167 6.65 4.93 -3.29
CA ALA A 167 5.92 5.88 -2.43
C ALA A 167 6.18 5.58 -0.95
N MET A 168 6.05 4.31 -0.53
CA MET A 168 6.35 3.87 0.83
C MET A 168 7.82 4.11 1.21
N TYR A 169 8.75 3.77 0.32
CA TYR A 169 10.19 3.96 0.53
C TYR A 169 10.55 5.42 0.77
N TRP A 170 10.04 6.33 -0.07
CA TRP A 170 10.28 7.77 0.11
C TRP A 170 9.59 8.35 1.33
N ALA A 171 8.39 7.86 1.67
CA ALA A 171 7.70 8.23 2.89
C ALA A 171 8.53 7.85 4.14
N LYS A 172 9.15 6.66 4.12
CA LYS A 172 10.08 6.23 5.17
C LYS A 172 11.31 7.13 5.28
N ILE A 173 12.00 7.39 4.16
CA ILE A 173 13.25 8.19 4.18
C ILE A 173 13.01 9.63 4.60
N ARG A 174 11.96 10.26 4.07
CA ARG A 174 11.67 11.67 4.37
C ARG A 174 11.04 11.86 5.74
N GLY A 175 10.54 10.80 6.36
CA GLY A 175 9.75 10.84 7.57
C GLY A 175 8.34 11.41 7.30
N VAL A 176 7.33 10.75 7.84
CA VAL A 176 5.91 11.10 7.62
C VAL A 176 5.60 12.53 8.07
N ILE A 177 6.20 12.96 9.18
CA ILE A 177 5.98 14.32 9.74
C ILE A 177 6.44 15.41 8.76
N LYS A 178 7.53 15.18 8.00
CA LYS A 178 8.00 16.14 6.99
C LYS A 178 7.09 16.24 5.78
N ILE A 179 6.43 15.14 5.40
CA ILE A 179 5.51 15.11 4.25
C ILE A 179 4.16 15.74 4.63
N LEU A 180 3.70 15.50 5.86
CA LEU A 180 2.41 15.99 6.36
C LEU A 180 2.45 17.44 6.82
N ASN A 181 3.64 18.02 7.05
CA ASN A 181 3.78 19.41 7.45
C ASN A 181 4.42 20.27 6.34
N PRO A 182 3.63 20.80 5.40
CA PRO A 182 4.14 21.68 4.34
C PRO A 182 4.70 23.00 4.90
N PHE A 183 4.38 23.33 6.15
CA PHE A 183 4.81 24.56 6.84
C PHE A 183 6.10 24.42 7.65
N GLN A 184 6.75 23.26 7.62
CA GLN A 184 7.99 23.02 8.40
C GLN A 184 9.10 24.05 8.09
N GLY A 185 9.18 24.51 6.83
CA GLY A 185 10.10 25.57 6.42
C GLY A 185 9.78 26.93 7.05
N PHE A 186 8.53 27.21 7.35
CA PHE A 186 8.08 28.43 8.02
C PHE A 186 8.35 28.37 9.54
N ILE A 187 8.10 27.23 10.19
CA ILE A 187 8.34 27.04 11.63
C ILE A 187 9.83 27.22 11.94
N ASN A 188 10.72 26.63 11.14
CA ASN A 188 12.16 26.82 11.33
C ASN A 188 12.61 28.25 11.08
N ARG A 189 11.98 28.98 10.16
CA ARG A 189 12.26 30.38 9.86
C ARG A 189 11.81 31.27 11.01
N ASP A 190 10.65 31.02 11.60
CA ASP A 190 10.15 31.77 12.75
C ASP A 190 11.01 31.56 14.00
N VAL A 191 11.49 30.32 14.25
CA VAL A 191 12.43 30.03 15.33
C VAL A 191 13.76 30.75 15.12
N GLN A 192 14.27 30.83 13.89
CA GLN A 192 15.49 31.61 13.56
C GLN A 192 15.25 33.09 13.78
N ILE A 193 14.14 33.68 13.32
CA ILE A 193 13.81 35.09 13.52
C ILE A 193 13.71 35.41 15.01
N VAL A 194 13.03 34.55 15.80
CA VAL A 194 12.92 34.75 17.26
C VAL A 194 14.28 34.67 17.94
N SER A 195 15.12 33.71 17.58
CA SER A 195 16.49 33.60 18.14
C SER A 195 17.37 34.79 17.77
N ASP A 196 17.25 35.33 16.55
CA ASP A 196 17.97 36.54 16.10
C ASP A 196 17.48 37.81 16.85
N ILE A 197 16.17 37.92 17.09
CA ILE A 197 15.60 39.02 17.89
C ILE A 197 16.10 38.95 19.34
N ILE A 198 16.11 37.76 19.96
CA ILE A 198 16.63 37.55 21.31
C ILE A 198 18.13 37.88 21.40
N ALA A 199 18.90 37.46 20.40
CA ALA A 199 20.32 37.77 20.34
C ALA A 199 20.57 39.31 20.23
N LYS A 200 19.84 39.99 19.34
CA LYS A 200 19.95 41.46 19.16
C LYS A 200 19.50 42.21 20.39
N THR A 201 18.45 41.81 21.09
CA THR A 201 18.00 42.46 22.34
C THR A 201 18.99 42.29 23.49
N ARG A 202 19.79 41.21 23.52
CA ARG A 202 20.88 41.05 24.50
C ARG A 202 22.01 42.03 24.27
N TYR A 203 22.30 42.43 23.02
CA TYR A 203 23.31 43.42 22.70
C TYR A 203 22.87 44.87 23.06
N LEU A 204 21.58 45.16 23.07
CA LEU A 204 21.04 46.48 23.41
C LEU A 204 20.90 46.71 24.93
N LYS A 205 21.08 45.70 25.75
CA LYS A 205 21.04 45.78 27.23
C LYS A 205 22.42 45.95 27.88
N LYS A 206 23.48 46.13 27.09
CA LYS A 206 24.81 46.52 27.53
C LYS A 206 25.06 48.01 27.18
#